data_336475bbf288f7a6981c84b0ace37625
#
_entry.id   336475bbf288f7a6981c84b0ace37625
#
_cell.length_a   1.000
_cell.length_b   1.000
_cell.length_c   1.000
_cell.angle_alpha   90.00
_cell.angle_beta   90.00
_cell.angle_gamma   90.00
#
_symmetry.space_group_name_H-M   'P 1'
#
loop_
_entity.id
_entity.type
_entity.pdbx_description
1 polymer ?
#
loop_
_entity_poly.entity_id
_entity_poly.type
_entity_poly.pdbx_seq_one_letter_code
_entity_poly.pdbx_strand_id
1 'polypeptide(L)'
;MDLRMLLWASVLGGLGVALGAFGAHALRRRLDEPSLALFETGVRYQMYHALALFGIGAAVARLPGSGLPMLAGWCFVAGTLLFSGSLYALAIGGRRAVGAITPIGGLLLVIGWMLVAIAAVRALTIVV
;
A
#
# COMPACT_ATOMS: atom_id res chain seq x y z
N MET A 1 10.35 -14.54 8.41
CA MET A 1 9.92 -13.58 7.36
C MET A 1 9.24 -14.37 6.25
N ASP A 2 8.01 -14.00 5.91
CA ASP A 2 7.33 -14.57 4.73
C ASP A 2 7.92 -13.93 3.46
N LEU A 3 8.43 -14.75 2.55
CA LEU A 3 9.14 -14.28 1.35
C LEU A 3 8.21 -13.61 0.33
N ARG A 4 6.93 -13.95 0.31
CA ARG A 4 5.95 -13.30 -0.59
C ARG A 4 5.72 -11.85 -0.17
N MET A 5 5.60 -11.60 1.13
CA MET A 5 5.45 -10.25 1.67
C MET A 5 6.73 -9.45 1.49
N LEU A 6 7.90 -10.09 1.67
CA LEU A 6 9.19 -9.45 1.40
C LEU A 6 9.33 -9.05 -0.07
N LEU A 7 8.93 -9.92 -1.00
CA LEU A 7 8.96 -9.62 -2.44
C LEU A 7 8.08 -8.41 -2.76
N TRP A 8 6.81 -8.42 -2.32
CA TRP A 8 5.90 -7.29 -2.57
C TRP A 8 6.37 -6.00 -1.91
N ALA A 9 6.89 -6.06 -0.68
CA ALA A 9 7.49 -4.91 -0.01
C ALA A 9 8.63 -4.30 -0.84
N SER A 10 9.52 -5.15 -1.35
CA SER A 10 10.67 -4.72 -2.15
C SER A 10 10.26 -4.14 -3.50
N VAL A 11 9.32 -4.78 -4.20
CA VAL A 11 8.82 -4.30 -5.50
C VAL A 11 8.09 -2.96 -5.33
N LEU A 12 7.13 -2.88 -4.42
CA LEU A 12 6.36 -1.65 -4.19
C LEU A 12 7.26 -0.53 -3.65
N GLY A 13 8.21 -0.86 -2.76
CA GLY A 13 9.16 0.12 -2.23
C GLY A 13 10.10 0.66 -3.31
N GLY A 14 10.71 -0.22 -4.09
CA GLY A 14 11.60 0.17 -5.19
C GLY A 14 10.88 1.02 -6.25
N LEU A 15 9.69 0.58 -6.68
CA LEU A 15 8.86 1.37 -7.59
C LEU A 15 8.42 2.70 -6.97
N GLY A 16 8.11 2.73 -5.67
CA GLY A 16 7.74 3.96 -4.97
C GLY A 16 8.86 4.99 -4.97
N VAL A 17 10.10 4.56 -4.73
CA VAL A 17 11.27 5.45 -4.82
C VAL A 17 11.47 5.96 -6.25
N ALA A 18 11.39 5.07 -7.25
CA ALA A 18 11.53 5.46 -8.65
C ALA A 18 10.45 6.45 -9.10
N LEU A 19 9.18 6.20 -8.76
CA LEU A 19 8.05 7.08 -9.07
C LEU A 19 8.15 8.41 -8.31
N GLY A 20 8.59 8.40 -7.06
CA GLY A 20 8.81 9.60 -6.27
C GLY A 20 9.87 10.51 -6.89
N ALA A 21 11.00 9.93 -7.31
CA ALA A 21 12.05 10.66 -8.02
C ALA A 21 11.56 11.20 -9.38
N PHE A 22 10.83 10.39 -10.15
CA PHE A 22 10.25 10.79 -11.43
C PHE A 22 9.25 11.95 -11.23
N GLY A 23 8.36 11.86 -10.24
CA GLY A 23 7.41 12.91 -9.89
C GLY A 23 8.10 14.23 -9.53
N ALA A 24 9.12 14.16 -8.68
CA ALA A 24 9.85 15.34 -8.23
C ALA A 24 10.62 16.07 -9.35
N HIS A 25 11.10 15.35 -10.33
CA HIS A 25 11.95 15.91 -11.40
C HIS A 25 11.21 16.12 -12.72
N ALA A 26 10.66 15.05 -13.31
CA ALA A 26 10.07 15.11 -14.64
C ALA A 26 8.63 15.63 -14.62
N LEU A 27 7.78 15.14 -13.72
CA LEU A 27 6.35 15.48 -13.69
C LEU A 27 6.09 16.89 -13.15
N ARG A 28 6.92 17.38 -12.24
CA ARG A 28 6.79 18.75 -11.71
C ARG A 28 6.80 19.83 -12.80
N ARG A 29 7.43 19.56 -13.94
CA ARG A 29 7.48 20.47 -15.08
C ARG A 29 6.33 20.30 -16.05
N ARG A 30 5.55 19.24 -15.94
CA ARG A 30 4.52 18.83 -16.93
C ARG A 30 3.11 18.83 -16.38
N LEU A 31 2.96 18.62 -15.07
CA LEU A 31 1.65 18.57 -14.41
C LEU A 31 1.37 19.88 -13.69
N ASP A 32 0.08 20.23 -13.63
CA ASP A 32 -0.40 21.27 -12.73
C ASP A 32 -0.29 20.84 -11.25
N GLU A 33 -0.38 21.79 -10.33
CA GLU A 33 -0.24 21.50 -8.90
C GLU A 33 -1.25 20.47 -8.37
N PRO A 34 -2.56 20.49 -8.73
CA PRO A 34 -3.50 19.48 -8.28
C PRO A 34 -3.14 18.06 -8.75
N SER A 35 -2.75 17.91 -10.02
CA SER A 35 -2.35 16.63 -10.58
C SER A 35 -1.05 16.10 -9.96
N LEU A 36 -0.09 16.98 -9.71
CA LEU A 36 1.15 16.62 -9.02
C LEU A 36 0.87 16.16 -7.59
N ALA A 37 -0.04 16.83 -6.86
CA ALA A 37 -0.44 16.44 -5.51
C ALA A 37 -1.10 15.05 -5.47
N LEU A 38 -1.93 14.69 -6.48
CA LEU A 38 -2.49 13.34 -6.61
C LEU A 38 -1.39 12.30 -6.79
N PHE A 39 -0.42 12.58 -7.66
CA PHE A 39 0.71 11.68 -7.91
C PHE A 39 1.55 11.47 -6.64
N GLU A 40 1.91 12.54 -5.96
CA GLU A 40 2.69 12.49 -4.71
C GLU A 40 1.94 11.75 -3.59
N THR A 41 0.62 11.91 -3.51
CA THR A 41 -0.23 11.14 -2.58
C THR A 41 -0.14 9.64 -2.90
N GLY A 42 -0.23 9.27 -4.17
CA GLY A 42 -0.06 7.88 -4.61
C GLY A 42 1.27 7.29 -4.18
N VAL A 43 2.36 7.99 -4.40
CA VAL A 43 3.72 7.57 -3.99
C VAL A 43 3.81 7.40 -2.48
N ARG A 44 3.28 8.35 -1.71
CA ARG A 44 3.34 8.36 -0.25
C ARG A 44 2.62 7.15 0.34
N TYR A 45 1.40 6.87 -0.10
CA TYR A 45 0.62 5.71 0.37
C TYR A 45 1.25 4.39 -0.08
N GLN A 46 1.81 4.33 -1.28
CA GLN A 46 2.57 3.16 -1.74
C GLN A 46 3.76 2.88 -0.82
N MET A 47 4.54 3.89 -0.46
CA MET A 47 5.70 3.72 0.43
C MET A 47 5.29 3.29 1.84
N TYR A 48 4.24 3.88 2.42
CA TYR A 48 3.75 3.48 3.74
C TYR A 48 3.40 2.00 3.79
N HIS A 49 2.70 1.50 2.77
CA HIS A 49 2.26 0.11 2.76
C HIS A 49 3.35 -0.86 2.29
N ALA A 50 4.29 -0.42 1.46
CA ALA A 50 5.50 -1.18 1.17
C ALA A 50 6.30 -1.46 2.45
N LEU A 51 6.48 -0.45 3.30
CA LEU A 51 7.15 -0.61 4.60
C LEU A 51 6.32 -1.47 5.57
N ALA A 52 5.01 -1.29 5.60
CA ALA A 52 4.13 -2.12 6.43
C ALA A 52 4.21 -3.62 6.06
N LEU A 53 4.40 -3.95 4.78
CA LEU A 53 4.53 -5.34 4.32
C LEU A 53 5.77 -6.06 4.90
N PHE A 54 6.84 -5.35 5.24
CA PHE A 54 7.95 -5.95 6.01
C PHE A 54 7.49 -6.42 7.38
N GLY A 55 6.72 -5.59 8.08
CA GLY A 55 6.12 -5.95 9.38
C GLY A 55 5.15 -7.12 9.25
N ILE A 56 4.33 -7.14 8.20
CA ILE A 56 3.42 -8.25 7.90
C ILE A 56 4.20 -9.55 7.68
N GLY A 57 5.27 -9.52 6.88
CA GLY A 57 6.10 -10.70 6.65
C GLY A 57 6.71 -11.27 7.94
N ALA A 58 7.07 -10.41 8.88
CA ALA A 58 7.52 -10.82 10.20
C ALA A 58 6.38 -11.38 11.06
N ALA A 59 5.19 -10.76 11.03
CA ALA A 59 4.02 -11.21 11.77
C ALA A 59 3.52 -12.58 11.31
N VAL A 60 3.48 -12.83 10.00
CA VAL A 60 3.13 -14.15 9.44
C VAL A 60 4.04 -15.24 9.99
N ALA A 61 5.35 -14.96 10.08
CA ALA A 61 6.33 -15.93 10.58
C ALA A 61 6.21 -16.18 12.10
N ARG A 62 5.73 -15.19 12.87
CA ARG A 62 5.64 -15.28 14.34
C ARG A 62 4.29 -15.75 14.85
N LEU A 63 3.25 -15.73 14.04
CA LEU A 63 1.88 -16.11 14.39
C LEU A 63 1.42 -17.30 13.52
N PRO A 64 2.10 -18.45 13.60
CA PRO A 64 1.74 -19.62 12.80
C PRO A 64 0.31 -20.07 13.16
N GLY A 65 -0.48 -20.40 12.15
CA GLY A 65 -1.90 -20.76 12.32
C GLY A 65 -2.88 -19.59 12.29
N SER A 66 -2.42 -18.34 12.41
CA SER A 66 -3.26 -17.17 12.16
C SER A 66 -3.19 -16.77 10.68
N GLY A 67 -4.31 -16.87 9.96
CA GLY A 67 -4.41 -16.36 8.59
C GLY A 67 -4.52 -14.83 8.48
N LEU A 68 -4.77 -14.14 9.61
CA LEU A 68 -5.05 -12.70 9.61
C LEU A 68 -3.89 -11.85 9.09
N PRO A 69 -2.61 -12.05 9.51
CA PRO A 69 -1.51 -11.25 8.96
C PRO A 69 -1.33 -11.45 7.45
N MET A 70 -1.50 -12.67 6.94
CA MET A 70 -1.41 -12.93 5.51
C MET A 70 -2.53 -12.24 4.73
N LEU A 71 -3.76 -12.29 5.24
CA LEU A 71 -4.91 -11.59 4.63
C LEU A 71 -4.69 -10.08 4.65
N ALA A 72 -4.19 -9.52 5.75
CA ALA A 72 -3.83 -8.10 5.85
C ALA A 72 -2.78 -7.71 4.79
N GLY A 73 -1.76 -8.54 4.59
CA GLY A 73 -0.74 -8.33 3.56
C GLY A 73 -1.34 -8.26 2.16
N TRP A 74 -2.24 -9.17 1.82
CA TRP A 74 -2.92 -9.12 0.52
C TRP A 74 -3.86 -7.92 0.39
N CYS A 75 -4.51 -7.49 1.47
CA CYS A 75 -5.28 -6.23 1.48
C CYS A 75 -4.37 -5.04 1.22
N PHE A 76 -3.15 -5.00 1.78
CA PHE A 76 -2.19 -3.93 1.51
C PHE A 76 -1.69 -3.96 0.07
N VAL A 77 -1.36 -5.12 -0.48
CA VAL A 77 -0.94 -5.23 -1.89
C VAL A 77 -2.05 -4.76 -2.82
N ALA A 78 -3.24 -5.36 -2.74
CA ALA A 78 -4.36 -5.01 -3.60
C ALA A 78 -4.81 -3.56 -3.40
N GLY A 79 -4.91 -3.12 -2.14
CA GLY A 79 -5.27 -1.75 -1.78
C GLY A 79 -4.29 -0.72 -2.34
N THR A 80 -2.99 -0.97 -2.25
CA THR A 80 -1.96 -0.08 -2.80
C THR A 80 -2.03 -0.02 -4.32
N LEU A 81 -2.17 -1.15 -4.99
CA LEU A 81 -2.29 -1.19 -6.45
C LEU A 81 -3.52 -0.41 -6.94
N LEU A 82 -4.67 -0.57 -6.28
CA LEU A 82 -5.89 0.14 -6.64
C LEU A 82 -5.83 1.62 -6.24
N PHE A 83 -5.40 1.94 -5.03
CA PHE A 83 -5.37 3.31 -4.51
C PHE A 83 -4.31 4.15 -5.23
N SER A 84 -3.04 3.76 -5.10
CA SER A 84 -1.94 4.52 -5.71
C SER A 84 -1.97 4.44 -7.23
N GLY A 85 -2.31 3.28 -7.81
CA GLY A 85 -2.43 3.12 -9.25
C GLY A 85 -3.50 4.01 -9.86
N SER A 86 -4.68 4.13 -9.24
CA SER A 86 -5.73 5.05 -9.70
C SER A 86 -5.32 6.53 -9.57
N LEU A 87 -4.61 6.90 -8.52
CA LEU A 87 -4.09 8.26 -8.35
C LEU A 87 -3.04 8.61 -9.40
N TYR A 88 -2.15 7.69 -9.76
CA TYR A 88 -1.21 7.88 -10.85
C TYR A 88 -1.93 8.07 -12.18
N ALA A 89 -2.92 7.22 -12.48
CA ALA A 89 -3.70 7.32 -13.71
C ALA A 89 -4.46 8.66 -13.79
N LEU A 90 -5.05 9.12 -12.70
CA LEU A 90 -5.74 10.43 -12.63
C LEU A 90 -4.76 11.58 -12.84
N ALA A 91 -3.59 11.53 -12.20
CA ALA A 91 -2.58 12.58 -12.28
C ALA A 91 -2.06 12.80 -13.71
N ILE A 92 -1.89 11.71 -14.48
CA ILE A 92 -1.40 11.79 -15.88
C ILE A 92 -2.51 11.91 -16.93
N GLY A 93 -3.72 12.31 -16.54
CA GLY A 93 -4.81 12.60 -17.47
C GLY A 93 -5.78 11.44 -17.70
N GLY A 94 -5.86 10.48 -16.76
CA GLY A 94 -6.82 9.37 -16.82
C GLY A 94 -8.29 9.84 -16.76
N ARG A 95 -9.18 8.98 -17.21
CA ARG A 95 -10.63 9.24 -17.15
C ARG A 95 -11.09 9.40 -15.70
N ARG A 96 -12.00 10.34 -15.43
CA ARG A 96 -12.60 10.56 -14.10
C ARG A 96 -13.19 9.28 -13.47
N ALA A 97 -13.66 8.35 -14.30
CA ALA A 97 -14.17 7.04 -13.84
C ALA A 97 -13.13 6.24 -13.05
N VAL A 98 -11.84 6.41 -13.32
CA VAL A 98 -10.74 5.77 -12.56
C VAL A 98 -10.71 6.25 -11.12
N GLY A 99 -11.17 7.46 -10.85
CA GLY A 99 -11.32 8.00 -9.49
C GLY A 99 -12.28 7.21 -8.60
N ALA A 100 -13.23 6.47 -9.18
CA ALA A 100 -14.12 5.60 -8.43
C ALA A 100 -13.40 4.36 -7.85
N ILE A 101 -12.23 4.00 -8.37
CA ILE A 101 -11.40 2.88 -7.88
C ILE A 101 -10.63 3.30 -6.63
N THR A 102 -10.25 4.56 -6.51
CA THR A 102 -9.44 5.07 -5.39
C THR A 102 -10.07 4.77 -4.02
N PRO A 103 -11.38 5.04 -3.77
CA PRO A 103 -12.01 4.71 -2.49
C PRO A 103 -12.02 3.20 -2.18
N ILE A 104 -12.16 2.35 -3.20
CA ILE A 104 -12.12 0.89 -3.03
C ILE A 104 -10.73 0.47 -2.55
N GLY A 105 -9.68 0.99 -3.18
CA GLY A 105 -8.30 0.77 -2.74
C GLY A 105 -8.09 1.25 -1.31
N GLY A 106 -8.53 2.46 -0.98
CA GLY A 106 -8.45 3.02 0.37
C GLY A 106 -9.15 2.16 1.42
N LEU A 107 -10.34 1.64 1.11
CA LEU A 107 -11.08 0.72 2.00
C LEU A 107 -10.29 -0.56 2.27
N LEU A 108 -9.68 -1.16 1.25
CA LEU A 108 -8.83 -2.35 1.43
C LEU A 108 -7.63 -2.05 2.34
N LEU A 109 -7.01 -0.87 2.23
CA LEU A 109 -5.92 -0.47 3.13
C LEU A 109 -6.40 -0.38 4.58
N VAL A 110 -7.57 0.23 4.83
CA VAL A 110 -8.17 0.31 6.18
C VAL A 110 -8.48 -1.09 6.71
N ILE A 111 -9.10 -1.96 5.91
CA ILE A 111 -9.38 -3.35 6.29
C ILE A 111 -8.06 -4.07 6.65
N GLY A 112 -7.01 -3.89 5.87
CA GLY A 112 -5.69 -4.45 6.17
C GLY A 112 -5.19 -4.06 7.56
N TRP A 113 -5.26 -2.77 7.91
CA TRP A 113 -4.87 -2.29 9.25
C TRP A 113 -5.74 -2.84 10.37
N MET A 114 -7.05 -2.98 10.15
CA MET A 114 -7.95 -3.61 11.12
C MET A 114 -7.58 -5.08 11.37
N LEU A 115 -7.25 -5.83 10.30
CA LEU A 115 -6.82 -7.22 10.41
C LEU A 115 -5.51 -7.36 11.19
N VAL A 116 -4.55 -6.44 10.99
CA VAL A 116 -3.31 -6.39 11.79
C VAL A 116 -3.63 -6.16 13.27
N ALA A 117 -4.49 -5.20 13.58
CA ALA A 117 -4.89 -4.91 14.95
C ALA A 117 -5.57 -6.13 15.63
N ILE A 118 -6.49 -6.79 14.92
CA ILE A 118 -7.16 -8.00 15.43
C ILE A 118 -6.14 -9.12 15.66
N ALA A 119 -5.20 -9.32 14.74
CA ALA A 119 -4.14 -10.33 14.90
C ALA A 119 -3.28 -10.05 16.14
N ALA A 120 -2.91 -8.79 16.36
CA ALA A 120 -2.12 -8.39 17.52
C ALA A 120 -2.88 -8.61 18.85
N VAL A 121 -4.16 -8.21 18.91
CA VAL A 121 -4.99 -8.44 20.11
C VAL A 121 -5.11 -9.92 20.42
N ARG A 122 -5.40 -10.76 19.40
CA ARG A 122 -5.49 -12.22 19.61
C ARG A 122 -4.16 -12.82 20.09
N ALA A 123 -3.03 -12.35 19.58
CA ALA A 123 -1.72 -12.82 20.01
C ALA A 123 -1.47 -12.48 21.50
N LEU A 124 -1.86 -11.28 21.94
CA LEU A 124 -1.74 -10.87 23.34
C LEU A 124 -2.60 -11.72 24.28
N THR A 125 -3.81 -12.11 23.87
CA THR A 125 -4.71 -12.93 24.69
C THR A 125 -4.29 -14.39 24.84
N ILE A 126 -3.40 -14.89 24.00
CA ILE A 126 -2.86 -16.26 24.08
C ILE A 126 -1.64 -16.32 25.02
N VAL A 127 -0.94 -15.21 25.21
CA VAL A 127 0.28 -15.13 26.02
C VAL A 127 -0.02 -14.91 27.51
N VAL A 128 -1.25 -14.48 27.84
CA VAL A 128 -1.73 -14.31 29.23
C VAL A 128 -2.48 -15.54 29.69
#